data_34e7dad8c614836183575d812372cfed
#
_entry.id   34e7dad8c614836183575d812372cfed
#
_cell.length_a   1.000
_cell.length_b   1.000
_cell.length_c   1.000
_cell.angle_alpha   90.00
_cell.angle_beta   90.00
_cell.angle_gamma   90.00
#
_symmetry.space_group_name_H-M   'P 1'
#
loop_
_entity.id
_entity.type
_entity.pdbx_description
1 polymer ?
#
loop_
_entity_poly.entity_id
_entity_poly.type
_entity_poly.pdbx_seq_one_letter_code
_entity_poly.pdbx_strand_id
1 'polypeptide(L)'
;MKGLGALLLLAVVAAAGALGTFAVAAVMGMGGDEIAQLAAFILPALTVTVIAMWIVGRLMSSATLGQRFVSVATIGVVLALANVWVLSQQMFVSSHDATLVGVILVYSVGVGISAAVVIARSTSRANGRLITTADAYGRGDLEMRTGPLGAGPELELLSRTFDEMAARLEVALERERAAETTRRDLVTAVSHDLRTPLASLRAMVEAIDDGVVDDRATLRRYAGEMRRSIEQVVAMVDDLFELAQLDAGAIELETVRSHLGEVVDSAVAIVELEAADKRVTLLTSLNGIEAAPCSPRLARVLQNLLVNAVRHTPADGTVRVEAKRSSDGLEVSVIDTGEGMSAEDAARVFEPFFRADPARTGPGAGLGLALAKRIVEALGGDLRVESSPGGSRFALVVPLG
;
A
#
# COMPACT_ATOMS: atom_id res chain seq x y z
N MET A 1 37.03 -7.68 14.51
CA MET A 1 36.73 -6.72 15.61
C MET A 1 35.63 -7.18 16.58
N LYS A 2 34.67 -8.04 16.19
CA LYS A 2 33.56 -8.48 17.11
C LYS A 2 34.01 -9.38 18.29
N GLY A 3 35.17 -10.06 18.21
CA GLY A 3 35.65 -10.91 19.31
C GLY A 3 36.38 -10.16 20.44
N LEU A 4 37.00 -9.04 20.14
CA LEU A 4 37.75 -8.24 21.10
C LEU A 4 36.82 -7.54 22.12
N GLY A 5 35.66 -7.06 21.67
CA GLY A 5 34.67 -6.41 22.55
C GLY A 5 34.03 -7.38 23.55
N ALA A 6 33.75 -8.62 23.14
CA ALA A 6 33.20 -9.65 24.03
C ALA A 6 34.24 -10.07 25.10
N LEU A 7 35.50 -10.18 24.71
CA LEU A 7 36.60 -10.51 25.61
C LEU A 7 36.82 -9.38 26.63
N LEU A 8 36.73 -8.15 26.19
CA LEU A 8 36.87 -6.95 27.03
C LEU A 8 35.73 -6.85 28.04
N LEU A 9 34.49 -7.14 27.63
CA LEU A 9 33.32 -7.16 28.53
C LEU A 9 33.47 -8.27 29.60
N LEU A 10 33.86 -9.50 29.18
CA LEU A 10 34.11 -10.60 30.11
C LEU A 10 35.22 -10.25 31.10
N ALA A 11 36.31 -9.65 30.64
CA ALA A 11 37.41 -9.21 31.50
C ALA A 11 36.99 -8.11 32.50
N VAL A 12 36.16 -7.17 32.08
CA VAL A 12 35.60 -6.12 32.95
C VAL A 12 34.70 -6.70 34.05
N VAL A 13 33.79 -7.60 33.68
CA VAL A 13 32.88 -8.29 34.63
C VAL A 13 33.70 -9.13 35.63
N ALA A 14 34.72 -9.82 35.16
CA ALA A 14 35.61 -10.60 35.96
C ALA A 14 36.43 -9.75 36.91
N ALA A 15 36.99 -8.64 36.45
CA ALA A 15 37.72 -7.66 37.27
C ALA A 15 36.81 -7.04 38.35
N ALA A 16 35.56 -6.69 38.00
CA ALA A 16 34.59 -6.16 38.96
C ALA A 16 34.25 -7.19 40.05
N GLY A 17 34.09 -8.47 39.71
CA GLY A 17 33.89 -9.56 40.64
C GLY A 17 35.09 -9.75 41.60
N ALA A 18 36.31 -9.75 41.07
CA ALA A 18 37.53 -9.79 41.89
C ALA A 18 37.65 -8.63 42.86
N LEU A 19 37.44 -7.37 42.37
CA LEU A 19 37.44 -6.19 43.19
C LEU A 19 36.41 -6.25 44.33
N GLY A 20 35.19 -6.74 44.03
CA GLY A 20 34.15 -6.94 45.03
C GLY A 20 34.58 -7.94 46.12
N THR A 21 35.21 -9.04 45.72
CA THR A 21 35.70 -10.06 46.66
C THR A 21 36.81 -9.50 47.59
N PHE A 22 37.75 -8.74 47.03
CA PHE A 22 38.79 -8.12 47.83
C PHE A 22 38.24 -7.02 48.74
N ALA A 23 37.24 -6.26 48.33
CA ALA A 23 36.57 -5.26 49.15
C ALA A 23 35.86 -5.91 50.33
N VAL A 24 35.19 -7.05 50.17
CA VAL A 24 34.56 -7.81 51.22
C VAL A 24 35.61 -8.39 52.19
N ALA A 25 36.70 -8.96 51.69
CA ALA A 25 37.80 -9.45 52.51
C ALA A 25 38.43 -8.39 53.40
N ALA A 26 38.62 -7.17 52.85
CA ALA A 26 39.12 -6.02 53.61
C ALA A 26 38.15 -5.58 54.71
N VAL A 27 36.82 -5.53 54.40
CA VAL A 27 35.78 -5.23 55.41
C VAL A 27 35.70 -6.26 56.50
N MET A 28 35.98 -7.54 56.23
CA MET A 28 36.02 -8.63 57.21
C MET A 28 37.28 -8.59 58.06
N GLY A 29 38.22 -7.66 57.84
CA GLY A 29 39.43 -7.47 58.67
C GLY A 29 40.53 -8.49 58.41
N MET A 30 40.55 -9.09 57.20
CA MET A 30 41.61 -10.05 56.81
C MET A 30 42.96 -9.34 56.73
N GLY A 31 43.99 -10.02 57.22
CA GLY A 31 45.37 -9.50 57.19
C GLY A 31 45.94 -9.45 55.78
N GLY A 32 46.97 -8.66 55.52
CA GLY A 32 47.58 -8.50 54.21
C GLY A 32 48.05 -9.84 53.60
N ASP A 33 48.58 -10.74 54.38
CA ASP A 33 49.05 -12.08 53.95
C ASP A 33 47.87 -12.98 53.53
N GLU A 34 46.73 -12.90 54.20
CA GLU A 34 45.50 -13.61 53.86
C GLU A 34 44.90 -13.11 52.57
N ILE A 35 44.90 -11.79 52.35
CA ILE A 35 44.45 -11.16 51.11
C ILE A 35 45.38 -11.57 49.94
N ALA A 36 46.69 -11.65 50.16
CA ALA A 36 47.65 -12.08 49.15
C ALA A 36 47.46 -13.56 48.79
N GLN A 37 47.17 -14.46 49.73
CA GLN A 37 46.84 -15.85 49.48
C GLN A 37 45.52 -15.94 48.70
N LEU A 38 44.50 -15.23 49.09
CA LEU A 38 43.20 -15.18 48.38
C LEU A 38 43.39 -14.72 46.93
N ALA A 39 44.21 -13.68 46.68
CA ALA A 39 44.53 -13.17 45.36
C ALA A 39 45.25 -14.22 44.48
N ALA A 40 46.18 -14.99 45.07
CA ALA A 40 46.95 -16.01 44.40
C ALA A 40 46.05 -17.19 43.85
N PHE A 41 44.86 -17.40 44.44
CA PHE A 41 43.89 -18.37 43.94
C PHE A 41 42.84 -17.77 43.03
N ILE A 42 42.27 -16.61 43.34
CA ILE A 42 41.18 -16.00 42.57
C ILE A 42 41.64 -15.55 41.19
N LEU A 43 42.79 -14.91 41.06
CA LEU A 43 43.27 -14.38 39.80
C LEU A 43 43.54 -15.43 38.73
N PRO A 44 44.22 -16.55 39.01
CA PRO A 44 44.38 -17.66 38.04
C PRO A 44 43.04 -18.30 37.68
N ALA A 45 42.17 -18.58 38.67
CA ALA A 45 40.87 -19.18 38.46
C ALA A 45 39.96 -18.32 37.54
N LEU A 46 40.00 -17.03 37.73
CA LEU A 46 39.27 -16.02 36.94
C LEU A 46 39.82 -15.95 35.52
N THR A 47 41.15 -15.98 35.35
CA THR A 47 41.84 -16.01 34.07
C THR A 47 41.45 -17.26 33.27
N VAL A 48 41.46 -18.44 33.90
CA VAL A 48 41.04 -19.69 33.26
C VAL A 48 39.55 -19.64 32.84
N THR A 49 38.69 -19.08 33.69
CA THR A 49 37.26 -18.93 33.38
C THR A 49 37.04 -18.03 32.15
N VAL A 50 37.71 -16.89 32.09
CA VAL A 50 37.60 -15.95 30.95
C VAL A 50 38.07 -16.60 29.64
N ILE A 51 39.22 -17.31 29.69
CA ILE A 51 39.80 -17.98 28.55
C ILE A 51 38.86 -19.14 28.08
N ALA A 52 38.37 -19.93 29.00
CA ALA A 52 37.45 -21.04 28.69
C ALA A 52 36.14 -20.52 28.03
N MET A 53 35.53 -19.49 28.58
CA MET A 53 34.33 -18.84 28.02
C MET A 53 34.58 -18.27 26.63
N TRP A 54 35.74 -17.64 26.38
CA TRP A 54 36.13 -17.15 25.08
C TRP A 54 36.32 -18.27 24.05
N ILE A 55 37.03 -19.38 24.44
CA ILE A 55 37.21 -20.53 23.57
C ILE A 55 35.88 -21.15 23.18
N VAL A 56 34.98 -21.36 24.13
CA VAL A 56 33.65 -21.91 23.89
C VAL A 56 32.83 -21.02 22.97
N GLY A 57 32.83 -19.71 23.21
CA GLY A 57 32.14 -18.73 22.35
C GLY A 57 32.66 -18.75 20.89
N ARG A 58 33.97 -19.04 20.70
CA ARG A 58 34.60 -19.16 19.39
C ARG A 58 34.33 -20.51 18.71
N LEU A 59 34.43 -21.63 19.44
CA LEU A 59 34.17 -22.98 18.92
C LEU A 59 32.69 -23.16 18.48
N MET A 60 31.76 -22.45 19.14
CA MET A 60 30.35 -22.53 18.84
C MET A 60 29.87 -21.48 17.83
N SER A 61 30.76 -20.89 17.05
CA SER A 61 30.43 -19.88 16.06
C SER A 61 29.43 -20.35 14.99
N SER A 62 29.36 -21.64 14.69
CA SER A 62 28.43 -22.29 13.76
C SER A 62 27.17 -22.86 14.43
N ALA A 63 27.10 -22.90 15.77
CA ALA A 63 25.97 -23.43 16.48
C ALA A 63 24.75 -22.51 16.46
N THR A 64 23.56 -23.09 16.60
CA THR A 64 22.32 -22.32 16.73
C THR A 64 22.34 -21.39 17.96
N LEU A 65 21.58 -20.31 17.91
CA LEU A 65 21.54 -19.33 19.02
C LEU A 65 21.21 -20.00 20.35
N GLY A 66 20.22 -20.93 20.34
CA GLY A 66 19.84 -21.68 21.51
C GLY A 66 20.96 -22.56 22.06
N GLN A 67 21.71 -23.26 21.18
CA GLN A 67 22.86 -24.08 21.61
C GLN A 67 23.97 -23.25 22.22
N ARG A 68 24.25 -22.04 21.66
CA ARG A 68 25.23 -21.11 22.21
C ARG A 68 24.85 -20.64 23.61
N PHE A 69 23.59 -20.26 23.84
CA PHE A 69 23.12 -19.81 25.14
C PHE A 69 23.22 -20.92 26.19
N VAL A 70 22.75 -22.13 25.87
CA VAL A 70 22.82 -23.28 26.78
C VAL A 70 24.26 -23.60 27.11
N SER A 71 25.15 -23.69 26.13
CA SER A 71 26.54 -24.03 26.34
C SER A 71 27.31 -23.00 27.16
N VAL A 72 27.14 -21.72 26.85
CA VAL A 72 27.78 -20.62 27.58
C VAL A 72 27.29 -20.62 29.05
N ALA A 73 25.98 -20.73 29.26
CA ALA A 73 25.40 -20.77 30.61
C ALA A 73 25.86 -22.00 31.39
N THR A 74 25.85 -23.19 30.77
CA THR A 74 26.27 -24.45 31.43
C THR A 74 27.73 -24.40 31.82
N ILE A 75 28.61 -24.01 30.91
CA ILE A 75 30.06 -23.94 31.17
C ILE A 75 30.36 -22.83 32.17
N GLY A 76 29.71 -21.66 32.09
CA GLY A 76 29.85 -20.62 33.07
C GLY A 76 29.49 -21.06 34.49
N VAL A 77 28.36 -21.76 34.63
CA VAL A 77 27.92 -22.31 35.91
C VAL A 77 28.90 -23.37 36.42
N VAL A 78 29.32 -24.31 35.55
CA VAL A 78 30.28 -25.36 35.95
C VAL A 78 31.61 -24.76 36.37
N LEU A 79 32.16 -23.79 35.69
CA LEU A 79 33.39 -23.11 36.04
C LEU A 79 33.27 -22.30 37.35
N ALA A 80 32.16 -21.59 37.55
CA ALA A 80 31.90 -20.87 38.79
C ALA A 80 31.87 -21.83 39.97
N LEU A 81 31.30 -23.00 39.85
CA LEU A 81 31.20 -24.00 40.90
C LEU A 81 32.52 -24.72 41.14
N ALA A 82 33.31 -25.00 40.11
CA ALA A 82 34.66 -25.51 40.26
C ALA A 82 35.53 -24.50 41.05
N ASN A 83 35.40 -23.23 40.79
CA ASN A 83 36.10 -22.17 41.54
C ASN A 83 35.67 -22.13 43.00
N VAL A 84 34.35 -22.25 43.31
CA VAL A 84 33.87 -22.27 44.71
C VAL A 84 34.32 -23.55 45.40
N TRP A 85 34.33 -24.70 44.72
CA TRP A 85 34.81 -25.96 45.25
C TRP A 85 36.31 -25.90 45.61
N VAL A 86 37.16 -25.41 44.70
CA VAL A 86 38.60 -25.24 44.96
C VAL A 86 38.85 -24.29 46.11
N LEU A 87 38.11 -23.16 46.20
CA LEU A 87 38.23 -22.23 47.29
C LEU A 87 37.82 -22.85 48.64
N SER A 88 36.74 -23.65 48.67
CA SER A 88 36.26 -24.31 49.89
C SER A 88 37.25 -25.31 50.46
N GLN A 89 38.05 -25.98 49.61
CA GLN A 89 39.10 -26.90 50.03
C GLN A 89 40.31 -26.19 50.69
N GLN A 90 40.50 -24.90 50.37
CA GLN A 90 41.59 -24.12 50.95
C GLN A 90 41.19 -23.43 52.26
N MET A 91 39.92 -23.25 52.53
CA MET A 91 39.39 -22.75 53.79
C MET A 91 39.17 -23.98 54.67
N PHE A 92 39.75 -24.04 55.89
CA PHE A 92 39.61 -25.10 56.88
C PHE A 92 38.14 -25.38 57.25
N VAL A 93 37.39 -25.86 56.26
CA VAL A 93 35.98 -26.24 56.38
C VAL A 93 35.90 -27.69 56.85
N SER A 94 35.00 -28.01 57.76
CA SER A 94 34.81 -29.38 58.21
C SER A 94 34.36 -30.25 57.04
N SER A 95 34.66 -31.59 57.08
CA SER A 95 34.24 -32.51 56.00
C SER A 95 32.72 -32.57 55.81
N HIS A 96 31.97 -32.28 56.87
CA HIS A 96 30.51 -32.15 56.82
C HIS A 96 30.06 -30.92 56.05
N ASP A 97 30.64 -29.76 56.29
CA ASP A 97 30.31 -28.49 55.63
C ASP A 97 30.73 -28.54 54.15
N ALA A 98 31.88 -29.13 53.82
CA ALA A 98 32.30 -29.35 52.44
C ALA A 98 31.30 -30.20 51.66
N THR A 99 30.71 -31.23 52.29
CA THR A 99 29.67 -32.08 51.64
C THR A 99 28.41 -31.29 51.42
N LEU A 100 27.94 -30.49 52.35
CA LEU A 100 26.77 -29.59 52.19
C LEU A 100 26.96 -28.57 51.07
N VAL A 101 28.13 -27.93 51.01
CA VAL A 101 28.49 -27.01 49.91
C VAL A 101 28.43 -27.76 48.58
N GLY A 102 28.97 -29.00 48.49
CA GLY A 102 28.90 -29.83 47.29
C GLY A 102 27.48 -30.12 46.83
N VAL A 103 26.58 -30.44 47.75
CA VAL A 103 25.16 -30.71 47.42
C VAL A 103 24.45 -29.44 46.92
N ILE A 104 24.66 -28.30 47.56
CA ILE A 104 24.08 -27.01 47.13
C ILE A 104 24.60 -26.62 45.75
N LEU A 105 25.88 -26.84 45.48
CA LEU A 105 26.48 -26.59 44.17
C LEU A 105 25.83 -27.44 43.05
N VAL A 106 25.72 -28.75 43.28
CA VAL A 106 25.06 -29.65 42.30
C VAL A 106 23.60 -29.22 42.01
N TYR A 107 22.86 -28.88 43.08
CA TYR A 107 21.49 -28.36 42.93
C TYR A 107 21.46 -27.10 42.12
N SER A 108 22.34 -26.12 42.43
CA SER A 108 22.41 -24.82 41.69
C SER A 108 22.75 -25.00 40.20
N VAL A 109 23.63 -25.97 39.87
CA VAL A 109 23.88 -26.37 38.46
C VAL A 109 22.60 -26.83 37.78
N GLY A 110 21.88 -27.72 38.40
CA GLY A 110 20.64 -28.28 37.87
C GLY A 110 19.61 -27.21 37.56
N VAL A 111 19.41 -26.26 38.49
CA VAL A 111 18.50 -25.11 38.31
C VAL A 111 18.98 -24.21 37.20
N GLY A 112 20.28 -23.83 37.18
CA GLY A 112 20.83 -22.93 36.18
C GLY A 112 20.75 -23.49 34.74
N ILE A 113 21.11 -24.79 34.59
CA ILE A 113 20.99 -25.48 33.28
C ILE A 113 19.51 -25.53 32.84
N SER A 114 18.61 -25.89 33.74
CA SER A 114 17.19 -26.01 33.43
C SER A 114 16.61 -24.68 32.94
N ALA A 115 16.92 -23.59 33.66
CA ALA A 115 16.50 -22.25 33.26
C ALA A 115 17.09 -21.85 31.89
N ALA A 116 18.37 -22.09 31.65
CA ALA A 116 19.03 -21.80 30.37
C ALA A 116 18.41 -22.59 29.21
N VAL A 117 18.07 -23.87 29.40
CA VAL A 117 17.42 -24.71 28.40
C VAL A 117 16.00 -24.18 28.05
N VAL A 118 15.23 -23.79 29.05
CA VAL A 118 13.88 -23.26 28.85
C VAL A 118 13.93 -21.97 28.02
N ILE A 119 14.78 -21.00 28.40
CA ILE A 119 14.94 -19.75 27.69
C ILE A 119 15.44 -19.98 26.25
N ALA A 120 16.47 -20.84 26.09
CA ALA A 120 17.03 -21.13 24.78
C ALA A 120 16.02 -21.78 23.84
N ARG A 121 15.20 -22.72 24.33
CA ARG A 121 14.14 -23.37 23.54
C ARG A 121 13.04 -22.39 23.14
N SER A 122 12.63 -21.51 24.05
CA SER A 122 11.64 -20.49 23.76
C SER A 122 12.11 -19.55 22.65
N THR A 123 13.30 -18.97 22.80
CA THR A 123 13.89 -18.05 21.80
C THR A 123 14.16 -18.73 20.46
N SER A 124 14.65 -19.99 20.48
CA SER A 124 14.92 -20.73 19.25
C SER A 124 13.65 -21.03 18.45
N ARG A 125 12.56 -21.41 19.14
CA ARG A 125 11.26 -21.63 18.49
C ARG A 125 10.70 -20.36 17.88
N ALA A 126 10.77 -19.25 18.62
CA ALA A 126 10.33 -17.95 18.14
C ALA A 126 11.09 -17.51 16.87
N ASN A 127 12.42 -17.64 16.90
CA ASN A 127 13.25 -17.33 15.74
C ASN A 127 12.95 -18.25 14.53
N GLY A 128 12.72 -19.55 14.79
CA GLY A 128 12.32 -20.51 13.75
C GLY A 128 11.00 -20.11 13.06
N ARG A 129 10.00 -19.67 13.83
CA ARG A 129 8.72 -19.18 13.29
C ARG A 129 8.91 -17.95 12.43
N LEU A 130 9.68 -16.96 12.89
CA LEU A 130 9.99 -15.77 12.11
C LEU A 130 10.66 -16.11 10.78
N ILE A 131 11.65 -17.02 10.78
CA ILE A 131 12.33 -17.46 9.56
C ILE A 131 11.34 -18.15 8.60
N THR A 132 10.50 -19.05 9.10
CA THR A 132 9.51 -19.75 8.28
C THR A 132 8.49 -18.79 7.66
N THR A 133 8.02 -17.81 8.44
CA THR A 133 7.08 -16.78 7.95
C THR A 133 7.76 -15.87 6.92
N ALA A 134 9.01 -15.44 7.18
CA ALA A 134 9.76 -14.64 6.22
C ALA A 134 10.00 -15.37 4.89
N ASP A 135 10.27 -16.68 4.94
CA ASP A 135 10.44 -17.51 3.75
C ASP A 135 9.11 -17.71 2.99
N ALA A 136 7.98 -17.82 3.69
CA ALA A 136 6.65 -17.83 3.09
C ALA A 136 6.35 -16.50 2.37
N TYR A 137 6.65 -15.36 2.98
CA TYR A 137 6.52 -14.05 2.34
C TYR A 137 7.40 -13.92 1.08
N GLY A 138 8.63 -14.45 1.14
CA GLY A 138 9.52 -14.49 -0.03
C GLY A 138 8.99 -15.34 -1.19
N ARG A 139 8.13 -16.32 -0.92
CA ARG A 139 7.43 -17.11 -1.93
C ARG A 139 6.08 -16.52 -2.38
N GLY A 140 5.67 -15.40 -1.79
CA GLY A 140 4.42 -14.72 -2.12
C GLY A 140 3.21 -15.16 -1.29
N ASP A 141 3.40 -16.01 -0.29
CA ASP A 141 2.34 -16.35 0.68
C ASP A 141 2.29 -15.29 1.79
N LEU A 142 1.52 -14.25 1.53
CA LEU A 142 1.35 -13.12 2.45
C LEU A 142 0.20 -13.34 3.46
N GLU A 143 -0.58 -14.42 3.34
CA GLU A 143 -1.65 -14.74 4.29
C GLU A 143 -1.08 -15.33 5.59
N MET A 144 0.10 -15.96 5.52
CA MET A 144 0.76 -16.49 6.70
C MET A 144 1.03 -15.36 7.71
N ARG A 145 0.82 -15.65 9.00
CA ARG A 145 1.12 -14.71 10.09
C ARG A 145 2.04 -15.38 11.10
N THR A 146 2.98 -14.60 11.63
CA THR A 146 3.90 -15.07 12.68
C THR A 146 3.13 -15.40 13.96
N GLY A 147 2.15 -14.59 14.33
CA GLY A 147 1.35 -14.68 15.54
C GLY A 147 2.19 -14.52 16.82
N PRO A 148 1.60 -14.76 18.00
CA PRO A 148 2.29 -14.60 19.27
C PRO A 148 3.43 -15.61 19.43
N LEU A 149 4.63 -15.11 19.77
CA LEU A 149 5.85 -15.91 19.90
C LEU A 149 6.11 -16.41 21.33
N GLY A 150 5.61 -15.71 22.36
CA GLY A 150 5.79 -16.06 23.77
C GLY A 150 7.24 -16.04 24.25
N ALA A 151 8.10 -15.24 23.63
CA ALA A 151 9.55 -15.24 23.86
C ALA A 151 10.11 -13.86 24.30
N GLY A 152 9.26 -13.01 24.85
CA GLY A 152 9.61 -11.69 25.35
C GLY A 152 9.03 -10.54 24.52
N PRO A 153 8.95 -9.33 25.09
CA PRO A 153 8.29 -8.20 24.46
C PRO A 153 8.97 -7.74 23.16
N GLU A 154 10.29 -7.90 23.03
CA GLU A 154 11.04 -7.50 21.84
C GLU A 154 10.69 -8.41 20.63
N LEU A 155 10.58 -9.72 20.85
CA LEU A 155 10.19 -10.67 19.79
C LEU A 155 8.71 -10.58 19.45
N GLU A 156 7.86 -10.25 20.43
CA GLU A 156 6.44 -9.96 20.16
C GLU A 156 6.27 -8.67 19.35
N LEU A 157 7.05 -7.62 19.62
CA LEU A 157 7.05 -6.41 18.81
C LEU A 157 7.50 -6.71 17.38
N LEU A 158 8.58 -7.49 17.22
CA LEU A 158 9.09 -7.90 15.92
C LEU A 158 8.04 -8.69 15.13
N SER A 159 7.36 -9.65 15.77
CA SER A 159 6.27 -10.44 15.18
C SER A 159 5.14 -9.53 14.64
N ARG A 160 4.67 -8.59 15.47
CA ARG A 160 3.62 -7.64 15.06
C ARG A 160 4.05 -6.77 13.88
N THR A 161 5.28 -6.26 13.92
CA THR A 161 5.82 -5.45 12.82
C THR A 161 5.91 -6.25 11.52
N PHE A 162 6.27 -7.54 11.59
CA PHE A 162 6.28 -8.45 10.44
C PHE A 162 4.88 -8.67 9.88
N ASP A 163 3.92 -8.95 10.74
CA ASP A 163 2.52 -9.19 10.34
C ASP A 163 1.88 -7.91 9.75
N GLU A 164 2.19 -6.72 10.32
CA GLU A 164 1.76 -5.43 9.74
C GLU A 164 2.39 -5.15 8.37
N MET A 165 3.68 -5.47 8.21
CA MET A 165 4.36 -5.32 6.92
C MET A 165 3.74 -6.22 5.86
N ALA A 166 3.43 -7.48 6.19
CA ALA A 166 2.74 -8.40 5.28
C ALA A 166 1.36 -7.87 4.86
N ALA A 167 0.56 -7.39 5.82
CA ALA A 167 -0.75 -6.83 5.53
C ALA A 167 -0.68 -5.60 4.60
N ARG A 168 0.30 -4.72 4.81
CA ARG A 168 0.52 -3.56 3.92
C ARG A 168 0.96 -3.98 2.52
N LEU A 169 1.82 -4.98 2.42
CA LEU A 169 2.29 -5.52 1.14
C LEU A 169 1.15 -6.21 0.37
N GLU A 170 0.30 -6.97 1.05
CA GLU A 170 -0.89 -7.62 0.50
C GLU A 170 -1.82 -6.58 -0.15
N VAL A 171 -2.17 -5.51 0.59
CA VAL A 171 -3.00 -4.41 0.09
C VAL A 171 -2.34 -3.69 -1.10
N ALA A 172 -1.01 -3.49 -1.06
CA ALA A 172 -0.29 -2.84 -2.16
C ALA A 172 -0.31 -3.70 -3.44
N LEU A 173 -0.08 -5.01 -3.31
CA LEU A 173 -0.13 -5.94 -4.45
C LEU A 173 -1.54 -6.10 -5.02
N GLU A 174 -2.57 -6.09 -4.18
CA GLU A 174 -3.96 -6.10 -4.65
C GLU A 174 -4.30 -4.86 -5.47
N ARG A 175 -3.87 -3.68 -4.99
CA ARG A 175 -4.03 -2.42 -5.73
C ARG A 175 -3.28 -2.43 -7.07
N GLU A 176 -2.06 -2.92 -7.09
CA GLU A 176 -1.26 -3.05 -8.31
C GLU A 176 -1.93 -3.99 -9.32
N ARG A 177 -2.40 -5.16 -8.87
CA ARG A 177 -3.13 -6.12 -9.73
C ARG A 177 -4.42 -5.53 -10.28
N ALA A 178 -5.19 -4.82 -9.45
CA ALA A 178 -6.40 -4.14 -9.89
C ALA A 178 -6.09 -3.06 -10.94
N ALA A 179 -5.07 -2.25 -10.72
CA ALA A 179 -4.64 -1.23 -11.68
C ALA A 179 -4.16 -1.85 -13.01
N GLU A 180 -3.39 -2.94 -12.96
CA GLU A 180 -2.92 -3.64 -14.17
C GLU A 180 -4.08 -4.29 -14.95
N THR A 181 -5.07 -4.85 -14.23
CA THR A 181 -6.28 -5.40 -14.87
C THR A 181 -7.05 -4.29 -15.57
N THR A 182 -7.31 -3.18 -14.88
CA THR A 182 -7.99 -2.01 -15.46
C THR A 182 -7.25 -1.48 -16.69
N ARG A 183 -5.92 -1.42 -16.65
CA ARG A 183 -5.10 -1.00 -17.79
C ARG A 183 -5.21 -1.94 -18.97
N ARG A 184 -5.24 -3.26 -18.76
CA ARG A 184 -5.41 -4.25 -19.85
C ARG A 184 -6.78 -4.17 -20.47
N ASP A 185 -7.81 -4.04 -19.65
CA ASP A 185 -9.20 -3.91 -20.10
C ASP A 185 -9.36 -2.64 -20.94
N LEU A 186 -8.75 -1.53 -20.48
CA LEU A 186 -8.69 -0.26 -21.21
C LEU A 186 -8.06 -0.43 -22.60
N VAL A 187 -6.86 -1.05 -22.71
CA VAL A 187 -6.19 -1.26 -23.99
C VAL A 187 -7.03 -2.14 -24.92
N THR A 188 -7.68 -3.16 -24.38
CA THR A 188 -8.54 -4.07 -25.15
C THR A 188 -9.76 -3.35 -25.69
N ALA A 189 -10.45 -2.58 -24.87
CA ALA A 189 -11.63 -1.81 -25.25
C ALA A 189 -11.31 -0.72 -26.29
N VAL A 190 -10.21 0.04 -26.08
CA VAL A 190 -9.70 1.01 -27.07
C VAL A 190 -9.46 0.37 -28.42
N SER A 191 -8.77 -0.78 -28.42
CA SER A 191 -8.44 -1.48 -29.66
C SER A 191 -9.69 -1.94 -30.43
N HIS A 192 -10.73 -2.38 -29.71
CA HIS A 192 -12.01 -2.76 -30.27
C HIS A 192 -12.74 -1.55 -30.87
N ASP A 193 -12.85 -0.46 -30.12
CA ASP A 193 -13.65 0.70 -30.50
C ASP A 193 -12.97 1.56 -31.58
N LEU A 194 -11.64 1.52 -31.68
CA LEU A 194 -10.92 2.10 -32.82
C LEU A 194 -11.08 1.26 -34.09
N ARG A 195 -11.13 -0.07 -33.97
CA ARG A 195 -11.23 -0.96 -35.14
C ARG A 195 -12.53 -0.75 -35.94
N THR A 196 -13.64 -0.49 -35.26
CA THR A 196 -14.96 -0.34 -35.90
C THR A 196 -15.01 0.84 -36.86
N PRO A 197 -14.71 2.12 -36.49
CA PRO A 197 -14.69 3.23 -37.40
C PRO A 197 -13.61 3.09 -38.48
N LEU A 198 -12.46 2.51 -38.19
CA LEU A 198 -11.39 2.26 -39.15
C LEU A 198 -11.82 1.22 -40.21
N ALA A 199 -12.51 0.17 -39.79
CA ALA A 199 -13.05 -0.83 -40.74
C ALA A 199 -14.13 -0.22 -41.66
N SER A 200 -15.01 0.65 -41.13
CA SER A 200 -15.97 1.38 -41.90
C SER A 200 -15.32 2.34 -42.92
N LEU A 201 -14.32 3.10 -42.49
CA LEU A 201 -13.51 3.95 -43.37
C LEU A 201 -12.88 3.16 -44.48
N ARG A 202 -12.24 2.04 -44.17
CA ARG A 202 -11.59 1.16 -45.14
C ARG A 202 -12.59 0.63 -46.17
N ALA A 203 -13.75 0.14 -45.72
CA ALA A 203 -14.79 -0.38 -46.63
C ALA A 203 -15.32 0.70 -47.59
N MET A 204 -15.50 1.95 -47.10
CA MET A 204 -15.91 3.07 -47.96
C MET A 204 -14.84 3.44 -48.99
N VAL A 205 -13.55 3.44 -48.60
CA VAL A 205 -12.43 3.67 -49.51
C VAL A 205 -12.35 2.57 -50.57
N GLU A 206 -12.40 1.30 -50.17
CA GLU A 206 -12.38 0.13 -51.08
C GLU A 206 -13.54 0.19 -52.07
N ALA A 207 -14.78 0.52 -51.64
CA ALA A 207 -15.93 0.67 -52.52
C ALA A 207 -15.79 1.78 -53.58
N ILE A 208 -15.06 2.85 -53.25
CA ILE A 208 -14.75 3.92 -54.21
C ILE A 208 -13.65 3.47 -55.18
N ASP A 209 -12.58 2.83 -54.68
CA ASP A 209 -11.42 2.41 -55.45
C ASP A 209 -11.80 1.30 -56.45
N ASP A 210 -12.67 0.37 -56.05
CA ASP A 210 -13.19 -0.70 -56.88
C ASP A 210 -14.26 -0.22 -57.91
N GLY A 211 -14.61 1.08 -57.91
CA GLY A 211 -15.62 1.63 -58.82
C GLY A 211 -17.04 1.18 -58.53
N VAL A 212 -17.31 0.61 -57.35
CA VAL A 212 -18.67 0.20 -56.92
C VAL A 212 -19.55 1.42 -56.69
N VAL A 213 -18.91 2.55 -56.30
CA VAL A 213 -19.55 3.84 -56.03
C VAL A 213 -18.93 4.88 -56.98
N ASP A 214 -19.69 5.30 -57.98
CA ASP A 214 -19.29 6.29 -58.99
C ASP A 214 -20.23 7.51 -59.03
N ASP A 215 -21.43 7.39 -58.46
CA ASP A 215 -22.40 8.49 -58.46
C ASP A 215 -22.04 9.58 -57.44
N ARG A 216 -22.25 10.85 -57.85
CA ARG A 216 -21.83 12.02 -57.10
C ARG A 216 -22.56 12.19 -55.75
N ALA A 217 -23.76 11.66 -55.59
CA ALA A 217 -24.54 11.74 -54.36
C ALA A 217 -24.00 10.79 -53.27
N THR A 218 -23.73 9.54 -53.68
CA THR A 218 -23.14 8.53 -52.79
C THR A 218 -21.70 8.88 -52.40
N LEU A 219 -20.89 9.39 -53.34
CA LEU A 219 -19.54 9.90 -53.03
C LEU A 219 -19.56 11.02 -51.97
N ARG A 220 -20.49 12.00 -52.09
CA ARG A 220 -20.63 13.07 -51.07
C ARG A 220 -21.07 12.51 -49.71
N ARG A 221 -21.99 11.54 -49.69
CA ARG A 221 -22.41 10.87 -48.45
C ARG A 221 -21.22 10.14 -47.79
N TYR A 222 -20.49 9.35 -48.57
CA TYR A 222 -19.30 8.64 -48.06
C TYR A 222 -18.24 9.59 -47.52
N ALA A 223 -17.95 10.68 -48.22
CA ALA A 223 -17.03 11.71 -47.74
C ALA A 223 -17.48 12.32 -46.39
N GLY A 224 -18.80 12.53 -46.23
CA GLY A 224 -19.35 13.00 -44.95
C GLY A 224 -19.27 11.95 -43.84
N GLU A 225 -19.49 10.66 -44.17
CA GLU A 225 -19.37 9.57 -43.21
C GLU A 225 -17.90 9.33 -42.80
N MET A 226 -16.97 9.36 -43.77
CA MET A 226 -15.53 9.27 -43.51
C MET A 226 -15.06 10.38 -42.60
N ARG A 227 -15.46 11.63 -42.85
CA ARG A 227 -15.12 12.77 -42.00
C ARG A 227 -15.60 12.57 -40.55
N ARG A 228 -16.86 12.15 -40.37
CA ARG A 228 -17.41 11.86 -39.03
C ARG A 228 -16.64 10.73 -38.32
N SER A 229 -16.27 9.68 -39.05
CA SER A 229 -15.47 8.58 -38.49
C SER A 229 -14.07 9.03 -38.07
N ILE A 230 -13.43 9.91 -38.86
CA ILE A 230 -12.13 10.50 -38.51
C ILE A 230 -12.26 11.39 -37.26
N GLU A 231 -13.24 12.28 -37.21
CA GLU A 231 -13.51 13.14 -36.07
C GLU A 231 -13.75 12.33 -34.78
N GLN A 232 -14.48 11.20 -34.91
CA GLN A 232 -14.71 10.27 -33.80
C GLN A 232 -13.41 9.60 -33.30
N VAL A 233 -12.54 9.15 -34.22
CA VAL A 233 -11.24 8.55 -33.85
C VAL A 233 -10.34 9.59 -33.16
N VAL A 234 -10.27 10.81 -33.69
CA VAL A 234 -9.47 11.89 -33.09
C VAL A 234 -9.97 12.19 -31.67
N ALA A 235 -11.29 12.38 -31.49
CA ALA A 235 -11.85 12.64 -30.16
C ALA A 235 -11.54 11.51 -29.16
N MET A 236 -11.58 10.24 -29.63
CA MET A 236 -11.25 9.08 -28.78
C MET A 236 -9.78 9.05 -28.37
N VAL A 237 -8.87 9.41 -29.27
CA VAL A 237 -7.44 9.53 -28.97
C VAL A 237 -7.16 10.65 -27.98
N ASP A 238 -7.82 11.81 -28.16
CA ASP A 238 -7.69 12.96 -27.26
C ASP A 238 -8.21 12.62 -25.85
N ASP A 239 -9.39 11.97 -25.73
CA ASP A 239 -9.95 11.50 -24.46
C ASP A 239 -9.01 10.51 -23.77
N LEU A 240 -8.41 9.56 -24.51
CA LEU A 240 -7.47 8.59 -23.97
C LEU A 240 -6.18 9.27 -23.47
N PHE A 241 -5.67 10.22 -24.21
CA PHE A 241 -4.48 10.96 -23.83
C PHE A 241 -4.71 11.80 -22.56
N GLU A 242 -5.87 12.47 -22.47
CA GLU A 242 -6.26 13.25 -21.29
C GLU A 242 -6.43 12.32 -20.06
N LEU A 243 -7.06 11.16 -20.24
CA LEU A 243 -7.20 10.16 -19.16
C LEU A 243 -5.84 9.66 -18.67
N ALA A 244 -4.92 9.36 -19.60
CA ALA A 244 -3.57 8.90 -19.26
C ALA A 244 -2.76 9.98 -18.50
N GLN A 245 -2.92 11.26 -18.86
CA GLN A 245 -2.28 12.36 -18.14
C GLN A 245 -2.84 12.53 -16.72
N LEU A 246 -4.16 12.39 -16.54
CA LEU A 246 -4.81 12.44 -15.23
C LEU A 246 -4.33 11.31 -14.33
N ASP A 247 -4.28 10.09 -14.83
CA ASP A 247 -3.82 8.91 -14.07
C ASP A 247 -2.33 8.99 -13.69
N ALA A 248 -1.51 9.65 -14.52
CA ALA A 248 -0.09 9.90 -14.20
C ALA A 248 0.12 11.03 -13.18
N GLY A 249 -0.93 11.74 -12.76
CA GLY A 249 -0.81 12.94 -11.92
C GLY A 249 -0.01 14.06 -12.59
N ALA A 250 0.17 14.00 -13.92
CA ALA A 250 0.99 14.93 -14.69
C ALA A 250 0.26 16.24 -15.00
N ILE A 251 -1.00 16.35 -14.64
CA ILE A 251 -1.79 17.56 -14.86
C ILE A 251 -1.56 18.50 -13.69
N GLU A 252 -0.75 19.54 -13.90
CA GLU A 252 -0.73 20.69 -13.02
C GLU A 252 -2.13 21.31 -13.02
N LEU A 253 -2.75 21.41 -11.83
CA LEU A 253 -3.99 22.14 -11.66
C LEU A 253 -3.70 23.60 -11.99
N GLU A 254 -4.16 24.04 -13.15
CA GLU A 254 -3.96 25.42 -13.58
C GLU A 254 -4.49 26.37 -12.52
N THR A 255 -3.65 27.32 -12.10
CA THR A 255 -3.99 28.41 -11.18
C THR A 255 -4.96 29.44 -11.81
N VAL A 256 -5.23 29.29 -13.11
CA VAL A 256 -6.18 30.15 -13.85
C VAL A 256 -7.60 29.80 -13.43
N ARG A 257 -8.36 30.78 -13.02
CA ARG A 257 -9.78 30.66 -12.68
C ARG A 257 -10.65 31.32 -13.73
N SER A 258 -11.74 30.63 -14.08
CA SER A 258 -12.83 31.16 -14.91
C SER A 258 -14.06 31.40 -14.04
N HIS A 259 -15.01 32.15 -14.55
CA HIS A 259 -16.31 32.29 -13.92
C HIS A 259 -17.24 31.12 -14.33
N LEU A 260 -18.04 30.63 -13.38
CA LEU A 260 -18.95 29.53 -13.63
C LEU A 260 -19.88 29.77 -14.82
N GLY A 261 -20.39 30.98 -14.97
CA GLY A 261 -21.24 31.35 -16.10
C GLY A 261 -20.57 31.13 -17.45
N GLU A 262 -19.32 31.57 -17.60
CA GLU A 262 -18.53 31.39 -18.84
C GLU A 262 -18.28 29.90 -19.15
N VAL A 263 -18.01 29.11 -18.11
CA VAL A 263 -17.76 27.67 -18.23
C VAL A 263 -19.04 26.93 -18.66
N VAL A 264 -20.18 27.29 -18.07
CA VAL A 264 -21.48 26.69 -18.42
C VAL A 264 -21.93 27.15 -19.83
N ASP A 265 -21.82 28.40 -20.16
CA ASP A 265 -22.17 28.95 -21.49
C ASP A 265 -21.34 28.25 -22.57
N SER A 266 -20.02 28.09 -22.36
CA SER A 266 -19.14 27.41 -23.29
C SER A 266 -19.54 25.92 -23.49
N ALA A 267 -19.92 25.24 -22.44
CA ALA A 267 -20.33 23.82 -22.51
C ALA A 267 -21.71 23.68 -23.20
N VAL A 268 -22.65 24.54 -22.91
CA VAL A 268 -24.00 24.59 -23.53
C VAL A 268 -23.91 24.87 -25.03
N ALA A 269 -23.09 25.83 -25.43
CA ALA A 269 -22.92 26.20 -26.86
C ALA A 269 -22.47 24.99 -27.72
N ILE A 270 -21.71 24.08 -27.18
CA ILE A 270 -21.24 22.87 -27.89
C ILE A 270 -22.39 21.92 -28.25
N VAL A 271 -23.40 21.79 -27.40
CA VAL A 271 -24.51 20.86 -27.58
C VAL A 271 -25.77 21.53 -28.15
N GLU A 272 -25.80 22.84 -28.30
CA GLU A 272 -26.98 23.61 -28.66
C GLU A 272 -27.53 23.19 -30.03
N LEU A 273 -26.69 22.98 -31.03
CA LEU A 273 -27.11 22.57 -32.36
C LEU A 273 -27.69 21.13 -32.34
N GLU A 274 -27.04 20.21 -31.66
CA GLU A 274 -27.51 18.82 -31.55
C GLU A 274 -28.84 18.73 -30.77
N ALA A 275 -28.96 19.53 -29.70
CA ALA A 275 -30.21 19.63 -28.94
C ALA A 275 -31.34 20.21 -29.79
N ALA A 276 -31.09 21.24 -30.57
CA ALA A 276 -32.08 21.85 -31.49
C ALA A 276 -32.52 20.85 -32.57
N ASP A 277 -31.58 20.18 -33.22
CA ASP A 277 -31.88 19.17 -34.23
C ASP A 277 -32.74 18.02 -33.68
N LYS A 278 -32.52 17.68 -32.40
CA LYS A 278 -33.25 16.63 -31.69
C LYS A 278 -34.54 17.15 -31.00
N ARG A 279 -34.77 18.45 -31.01
CA ARG A 279 -35.87 19.14 -30.29
C ARG A 279 -35.80 18.94 -28.76
N VAL A 280 -34.59 18.91 -28.19
CA VAL A 280 -34.39 18.90 -26.74
C VAL A 280 -34.26 20.31 -26.22
N THR A 281 -35.02 20.66 -25.17
CA THR A 281 -34.96 21.98 -24.54
C THR A 281 -33.80 22.05 -23.56
N LEU A 282 -32.88 23.00 -23.74
CA LEU A 282 -31.78 23.31 -22.82
C LEU A 282 -32.20 24.39 -21.84
N LEU A 283 -32.03 24.19 -20.54
CA LEU A 283 -32.32 25.17 -19.48
C LEU A 283 -31.12 25.32 -18.57
N THR A 284 -30.80 26.56 -18.19
CA THR A 284 -29.70 26.90 -17.28
C THR A 284 -30.22 27.67 -16.09
N SER A 285 -29.88 27.29 -14.87
CA SER A 285 -30.22 27.96 -13.61
C SER A 285 -29.03 27.99 -12.67
N LEU A 286 -28.32 29.09 -12.61
CA LEU A 286 -27.12 29.25 -11.79
C LEU A 286 -27.37 29.91 -10.43
N ASN A 287 -28.65 30.28 -10.14
CA ASN A 287 -29.08 30.80 -8.85
C ASN A 287 -28.25 32.00 -8.32
N GLY A 288 -27.77 32.87 -9.20
CA GLY A 288 -27.00 34.08 -8.85
C GLY A 288 -25.53 33.82 -8.49
N ILE A 289 -24.97 32.63 -8.88
CA ILE A 289 -23.57 32.30 -8.64
C ILE A 289 -22.73 32.24 -9.93
N GLU A 290 -23.15 32.92 -10.99
CA GLU A 290 -22.49 32.99 -12.30
C GLU A 290 -21.03 33.45 -12.18
N ALA A 291 -20.76 34.39 -11.25
CA ALA A 291 -19.40 34.89 -10.96
C ALA A 291 -18.57 34.02 -10.02
N ALA A 292 -19.06 32.83 -9.62
CA ALA A 292 -18.28 31.95 -8.75
C ALA A 292 -17.00 31.48 -9.46
N PRO A 293 -15.82 31.61 -8.82
CA PRO A 293 -14.57 31.14 -9.41
C PRO A 293 -14.53 29.61 -9.48
N CYS A 294 -14.17 29.08 -10.63
CA CYS A 294 -14.01 27.63 -10.83
C CYS A 294 -12.87 27.31 -11.79
N SER A 295 -12.48 26.05 -11.86
CA SER A 295 -11.49 25.60 -12.84
C SER A 295 -12.08 25.62 -14.25
N PRO A 296 -11.35 26.14 -15.27
CA PRO A 296 -11.79 26.06 -16.66
C PRO A 296 -12.00 24.61 -17.15
N ARG A 297 -11.36 23.62 -16.52
CA ARG A 297 -11.57 22.19 -16.82
C ARG A 297 -12.99 21.70 -16.56
N LEU A 298 -13.78 22.40 -15.74
CA LEU A 298 -15.20 22.08 -15.56
C LEU A 298 -15.99 22.22 -16.87
N ALA A 299 -15.54 23.04 -17.84
CA ALA A 299 -16.14 23.08 -19.16
C ALA A 299 -16.13 21.71 -19.84
N ARG A 300 -15.00 20.99 -19.77
CA ARG A 300 -14.87 19.64 -20.33
C ARG A 300 -15.77 18.63 -19.61
N VAL A 301 -15.86 18.71 -18.27
CA VAL A 301 -16.77 17.88 -17.48
C VAL A 301 -18.22 18.12 -17.91
N LEU A 302 -18.66 19.39 -17.93
CA LEU A 302 -20.02 19.75 -18.32
C LEU A 302 -20.32 19.37 -19.77
N GLN A 303 -19.39 19.53 -20.69
CA GLN A 303 -19.52 19.07 -22.08
C GLN A 303 -19.81 17.57 -22.13
N ASN A 304 -19.03 16.73 -21.43
CA ASN A 304 -19.23 15.29 -21.40
C ASN A 304 -20.61 14.91 -20.82
N LEU A 305 -21.03 15.59 -19.75
CA LEU A 305 -22.34 15.37 -19.15
C LEU A 305 -23.47 15.82 -20.05
N LEU A 306 -23.36 16.99 -20.69
CA LEU A 306 -24.37 17.55 -21.58
C LEU A 306 -24.53 16.74 -22.87
N VAL A 307 -23.42 16.33 -23.50
CA VAL A 307 -23.47 15.46 -24.69
C VAL A 307 -24.18 14.16 -24.34
N ASN A 308 -23.87 13.55 -23.18
CA ASN A 308 -24.54 12.35 -22.72
C ASN A 308 -26.04 12.60 -22.47
N ALA A 309 -26.40 13.67 -21.77
CA ALA A 309 -27.78 14.04 -21.46
C ALA A 309 -28.62 14.27 -22.74
N VAL A 310 -28.12 15.08 -23.71
CA VAL A 310 -28.81 15.32 -24.98
C VAL A 310 -28.99 14.05 -25.76
N ARG A 311 -27.95 13.15 -25.78
CA ARG A 311 -28.02 11.86 -26.47
C ARG A 311 -29.14 10.96 -25.96
N HIS A 312 -29.29 10.87 -24.63
CA HIS A 312 -30.25 9.95 -23.99
C HIS A 312 -31.61 10.57 -23.71
N THR A 313 -31.81 11.86 -23.96
CA THR A 313 -33.11 12.54 -23.87
C THR A 313 -33.91 12.32 -25.17
N PRO A 314 -35.17 11.88 -25.12
CA PRO A 314 -36.01 11.80 -26.30
C PRO A 314 -36.35 13.20 -26.87
N ALA A 315 -36.89 13.21 -28.10
CA ALA A 315 -37.43 14.42 -28.68
C ALA A 315 -38.50 15.05 -27.75
N ASP A 316 -38.52 16.37 -27.72
CA ASP A 316 -39.40 17.19 -26.85
C ASP A 316 -39.09 17.03 -25.33
N GLY A 317 -37.97 16.39 -24.97
CA GLY A 317 -37.46 16.32 -23.60
C GLY A 317 -36.67 17.56 -23.18
N THR A 318 -36.19 17.53 -21.94
CA THR A 318 -35.47 18.68 -21.34
C THR A 318 -34.15 18.24 -20.72
N VAL A 319 -33.10 19.01 -20.95
CA VAL A 319 -31.82 18.92 -20.22
C VAL A 319 -31.62 20.23 -19.46
N ARG A 320 -31.33 20.14 -18.16
CA ARG A 320 -31.17 21.30 -17.28
C ARG A 320 -29.81 21.27 -16.62
N VAL A 321 -29.14 22.42 -16.62
CA VAL A 321 -27.95 22.67 -15.79
C VAL A 321 -28.36 23.50 -14.60
N GLU A 322 -28.12 23.01 -13.40
CA GLU A 322 -28.38 23.73 -12.15
C GLU A 322 -27.07 23.87 -11.38
N ALA A 323 -26.87 25.02 -10.73
CA ALA A 323 -25.76 25.23 -9.84
C ALA A 323 -26.20 25.88 -8.53
N LYS A 324 -25.56 25.48 -7.43
CA LYS A 324 -25.77 26.07 -6.10
C LYS A 324 -24.49 26.00 -5.27
N ARG A 325 -24.40 26.86 -4.25
CA ARG A 325 -23.37 26.73 -3.22
C ARG A 325 -23.80 25.63 -2.23
N SER A 326 -22.84 24.75 -1.91
CA SER A 326 -22.96 23.73 -0.87
C SER A 326 -22.00 24.00 0.28
N SER A 327 -22.15 23.31 1.41
CA SER A 327 -21.17 23.31 2.52
C SER A 327 -19.78 22.88 2.07
N ASP A 328 -19.71 21.98 1.08
CA ASP A 328 -18.51 21.31 0.62
C ASP A 328 -17.90 22.01 -0.63
N GLY A 329 -18.54 23.08 -1.13
CA GLY A 329 -18.05 23.84 -2.27
C GLY A 329 -19.13 24.26 -3.28
N LEU A 330 -18.79 24.16 -4.55
CA LEU A 330 -19.66 24.43 -5.70
C LEU A 330 -20.29 23.10 -6.16
N GLU A 331 -21.60 23.00 -6.08
CA GLU A 331 -22.36 21.88 -6.67
C GLU A 331 -22.93 22.31 -8.01
N VAL A 332 -22.66 21.52 -9.06
CA VAL A 332 -23.27 21.68 -10.38
C VAL A 332 -23.93 20.37 -10.78
N SER A 333 -25.15 20.42 -11.27
CA SER A 333 -25.94 19.26 -11.68
C SER A 333 -26.38 19.38 -13.12
N VAL A 334 -26.28 18.30 -13.89
CA VAL A 334 -26.90 18.13 -15.21
C VAL A 334 -28.02 17.11 -15.05
N ILE A 335 -29.25 17.55 -15.36
CA ILE A 335 -30.47 16.77 -15.16
C ILE A 335 -31.13 16.59 -16.52
N ASP A 336 -31.41 15.35 -16.90
CA ASP A 336 -32.11 15.01 -18.14
C ASP A 336 -33.45 14.33 -17.85
N THR A 337 -34.38 14.40 -18.81
CA THR A 337 -35.65 13.68 -18.82
C THR A 337 -35.61 12.46 -19.76
N GLY A 338 -34.46 11.78 -19.78
CA GLY A 338 -34.20 10.62 -20.63
C GLY A 338 -34.79 9.33 -20.12
N GLU A 339 -34.38 8.21 -20.71
CA GLU A 339 -34.85 6.88 -20.35
C GLU A 339 -34.38 6.42 -18.96
N GLY A 340 -33.36 7.09 -18.40
CA GLY A 340 -32.74 6.71 -17.16
C GLY A 340 -31.88 5.45 -17.28
N MET A 341 -31.42 4.95 -16.15
CA MET A 341 -30.55 3.78 -16.03
C MET A 341 -30.98 2.88 -14.89
N SER A 342 -30.68 1.57 -15.00
CA SER A 342 -30.81 0.65 -13.87
C SER A 342 -29.83 0.99 -12.75
N ALA A 343 -30.10 0.53 -11.52
CA ALA A 343 -29.17 0.73 -10.40
C ALA A 343 -27.79 0.05 -10.65
N GLU A 344 -27.81 -1.06 -11.38
CA GLU A 344 -26.58 -1.78 -11.76
C GLU A 344 -25.75 -0.98 -12.78
N ASP A 345 -26.41 -0.42 -13.81
CA ASP A 345 -25.75 0.45 -14.80
C ASP A 345 -25.23 1.74 -14.17
N ALA A 346 -26.02 2.37 -13.30
CA ALA A 346 -25.65 3.60 -12.59
C ALA A 346 -24.39 3.40 -11.72
N ALA A 347 -24.21 2.23 -11.11
CA ALA A 347 -23.00 1.92 -10.34
C ALA A 347 -21.74 1.83 -11.21
N ARG A 348 -21.90 1.53 -12.51
CA ARG A 348 -20.81 1.28 -13.46
C ARG A 348 -20.61 2.38 -14.50
N VAL A 349 -21.50 3.36 -14.56
CA VAL A 349 -21.55 4.36 -15.65
C VAL A 349 -20.28 5.21 -15.77
N PHE A 350 -19.47 5.27 -14.71
CA PHE A 350 -18.17 5.94 -14.69
C PHE A 350 -16.98 5.02 -15.01
N GLU A 351 -17.22 3.72 -15.23
CA GLU A 351 -16.16 2.81 -15.68
C GLU A 351 -15.79 3.18 -17.14
N PRO A 352 -14.49 3.27 -17.49
CA PRO A 352 -14.08 3.48 -18.86
C PRO A 352 -14.69 2.44 -19.81
N PHE A 353 -15.19 2.88 -20.97
CA PHE A 353 -15.84 2.06 -22.00
C PHE A 353 -17.16 1.39 -21.60
N PHE A 354 -17.70 1.69 -20.43
CA PHE A 354 -19.00 1.17 -20.04
C PHE A 354 -20.11 1.72 -20.94
N ARG A 355 -21.00 0.84 -21.39
CA ARG A 355 -22.22 1.14 -22.18
C ARG A 355 -23.33 0.21 -21.70
N ALA A 356 -24.44 0.78 -21.28
CA ALA A 356 -25.61 0.01 -20.79
C ALA A 356 -26.20 -0.91 -21.89
N ASP A 357 -26.12 -0.50 -23.16
CA ASP A 357 -26.53 -1.33 -24.30
C ASP A 357 -25.41 -1.38 -25.37
N PRO A 358 -24.63 -2.47 -25.42
CA PRO A 358 -23.57 -2.66 -26.42
C PRO A 358 -24.10 -2.73 -27.89
N ALA A 359 -25.40 -3.06 -28.09
CA ALA A 359 -25.98 -3.20 -29.42
C ALA A 359 -26.40 -1.85 -30.05
N ARG A 360 -26.51 -0.79 -29.23
CA ARG A 360 -26.80 0.56 -29.75
C ARG A 360 -25.56 1.16 -30.41
N THR A 361 -25.55 1.17 -31.74
CA THR A 361 -24.51 1.77 -32.61
C THR A 361 -24.57 3.29 -32.62
N GLY A 362 -24.43 3.94 -31.44
CA GLY A 362 -24.34 5.39 -31.34
C GLY A 362 -22.87 5.86 -31.25
N PRO A 363 -22.54 7.09 -31.69
CA PRO A 363 -21.21 7.66 -31.55
C PRO A 363 -20.85 7.84 -30.09
N GLY A 364 -19.69 7.33 -29.64
CA GLY A 364 -19.14 7.53 -28.30
C GLY A 364 -18.50 6.26 -27.74
N ALA A 365 -17.24 6.37 -27.35
CA ALA A 365 -16.40 5.28 -26.85
C ALA A 365 -16.65 4.89 -25.37
N GLY A 366 -17.64 5.49 -24.68
CA GLY A 366 -17.84 5.28 -23.26
C GLY A 366 -16.73 5.87 -22.38
N LEU A 367 -15.91 6.80 -22.90
CA LEU A 367 -14.83 7.45 -22.16
C LEU A 367 -15.26 8.76 -21.48
N GLY A 368 -16.24 9.48 -22.04
CA GLY A 368 -16.60 10.83 -21.60
C GLY A 368 -17.02 10.92 -20.12
N LEU A 369 -17.84 9.99 -19.63
CA LEU A 369 -18.25 9.97 -18.20
C LEU A 369 -17.10 9.56 -17.28
N ALA A 370 -16.27 8.62 -17.68
CA ALA A 370 -15.06 8.24 -16.95
C ALA A 370 -14.08 9.41 -16.86
N LEU A 371 -13.85 10.11 -17.97
CA LEU A 371 -13.02 11.33 -18.02
C LEU A 371 -13.59 12.45 -17.13
N ALA A 372 -14.91 12.68 -17.19
CA ALA A 372 -15.57 13.65 -16.31
C ALA A 372 -15.33 13.34 -14.82
N LYS A 373 -15.47 12.07 -14.41
CA LYS A 373 -15.21 11.63 -13.04
C LYS A 373 -13.75 11.86 -12.64
N ARG A 374 -12.79 11.49 -13.49
CA ARG A 374 -11.36 11.70 -13.24
C ARG A 374 -10.96 13.16 -13.12
N ILE A 375 -11.52 14.04 -13.98
CA ILE A 375 -11.28 15.48 -13.88
C ILE A 375 -11.81 16.03 -12.55
N VAL A 376 -13.02 15.66 -12.15
CA VAL A 376 -13.61 16.11 -10.88
C VAL A 376 -12.81 15.62 -9.68
N GLU A 377 -12.38 14.36 -9.68
CA GLU A 377 -11.50 13.79 -8.64
C GLU A 377 -10.14 14.52 -8.58
N ALA A 378 -9.54 14.84 -9.72
CA ALA A 378 -8.29 15.61 -9.78
C ALA A 378 -8.46 17.03 -9.23
N LEU A 379 -9.66 17.62 -9.34
CA LEU A 379 -10.01 18.91 -8.74
C LEU A 379 -10.34 18.81 -7.24
N GLY A 380 -10.20 17.63 -6.63
CA GLY A 380 -10.52 17.37 -5.21
C GLY A 380 -12.03 17.27 -4.93
N GLY A 381 -12.83 17.06 -5.97
CA GLY A 381 -14.28 16.96 -5.91
C GLY A 381 -14.79 15.53 -6.00
N ASP A 382 -16.12 15.39 -6.11
CA ASP A 382 -16.82 14.13 -6.34
C ASP A 382 -17.91 14.29 -7.39
N LEU A 383 -18.10 13.27 -8.24
CA LEU A 383 -19.17 13.20 -9.26
C LEU A 383 -20.05 11.99 -8.99
N ARG A 384 -21.34 12.21 -8.84
CA ARG A 384 -22.34 11.19 -8.55
C ARG A 384 -23.44 11.18 -9.59
N VAL A 385 -24.15 10.05 -9.69
CA VAL A 385 -25.34 9.90 -10.52
C VAL A 385 -26.51 9.38 -9.69
N GLU A 386 -27.67 9.98 -9.91
CA GLU A 386 -28.97 9.48 -9.45
C GLU A 386 -29.79 9.27 -10.71
N SER A 387 -30.34 8.07 -10.92
CA SER A 387 -31.11 7.76 -12.13
C SER A 387 -32.33 6.92 -11.78
N SER A 388 -33.40 7.14 -12.53
CA SER A 388 -34.64 6.42 -12.41
C SER A 388 -35.36 6.39 -13.78
N PRO A 389 -36.35 5.52 -14.01
CA PRO A 389 -37.16 5.58 -15.21
C PRO A 389 -37.79 6.98 -15.37
N GLY A 390 -37.32 7.73 -16.36
CA GLY A 390 -37.76 9.12 -16.62
C GLY A 390 -36.67 10.17 -16.47
N GLY A 391 -35.43 9.78 -16.22
CA GLY A 391 -34.30 10.68 -16.29
C GLY A 391 -33.12 10.35 -15.37
N SER A 392 -32.04 11.10 -15.57
CA SER A 392 -30.84 11.00 -14.76
C SER A 392 -30.42 12.39 -14.27
N ARG A 393 -29.76 12.41 -13.11
CA ARG A 393 -29.12 13.58 -12.53
C ARG A 393 -27.67 13.24 -12.25
N PHE A 394 -26.78 13.90 -12.94
CA PHE A 394 -25.35 13.89 -12.66
C PHE A 394 -25.02 15.12 -11.83
N ALA A 395 -24.52 14.93 -10.61
CA ALA A 395 -24.17 16.01 -9.69
C ALA A 395 -22.70 15.95 -9.34
N LEU A 396 -21.97 17.01 -9.66
CA LEU A 396 -20.58 17.20 -9.26
C LEU A 396 -20.50 18.19 -8.10
N VAL A 397 -19.56 17.95 -7.18
CA VAL A 397 -19.20 18.89 -6.11
C VAL A 397 -17.71 19.11 -6.19
N VAL A 398 -17.27 20.37 -6.28
CA VAL A 398 -15.86 20.74 -6.25
C VAL A 398 -15.61 21.78 -5.16
N PRO A 399 -14.46 21.73 -4.45
CA PRO A 399 -14.15 22.74 -3.46
C PRO A 399 -14.05 24.12 -4.11
N LEU A 400 -14.58 25.14 -3.44
CA LEU A 400 -14.32 26.54 -3.76
C LEU A 400 -12.88 26.82 -3.29
N GLY A 401 -11.94 26.81 -4.18
CA GLY A 401 -10.54 27.07 -3.90
C GLY A 401 -10.24 28.51 -3.47
#